data_b96f8abfe6aa8fc579d98458f08f85f3
#
_entry.id   b96f8abfe6aa8fc579d98458f08f85f3
#
_cell.length_a   1.000
_cell.length_b   1.000
_cell.length_c   1.000
_cell.angle_alpha   90.00
_cell.angle_beta   90.00
_cell.angle_gamma   90.00
#
_symmetry.space_group_name_H-M   'P 1'
#
loop_
_entity.id
_entity.type
_entity.pdbx_description
1 polymer ?
#
loop_
_entity_poly.entity_id
_entity_poly.type
_entity_poly.pdbx_seq_one_letter_code
_entity_poly.pdbx_strand_id
1 'polypeptide(L)'
;SFDISPDGKHISYLAPYKSRMNIYVTGIDLAEPHQVTFEEDRDVEGYMWANNNRILFMKDDGGDENFQLYGVDADGSDMRPYTKMKGVRTHILDDLEEIDDEILIETNQRNPEIFDPYRLNLKTGEMTMLAENPGNIQAWMTDHDGKLRIAYSIVDGVNQEMLYRDSEDEDFRPVIRTSFKEDVSAIVFTADNKNVYAITNLGRDKSALVLMNPATAEELE
;
A
#
# COMPACT_ATOMS: atom_id res chain seq x y z
N SER A 1 20.22 0.30 1.81
CA SER A 1 19.10 -0.02 2.71
C SER A 1 19.20 -1.47 3.17
N PHE A 2 18.66 -1.77 4.31
CA PHE A 2 18.46 -3.12 4.83
C PHE A 2 17.09 -3.21 5.51
N ASP A 3 16.58 -4.42 5.64
CA ASP A 3 15.31 -4.70 6.30
C ASP A 3 15.41 -6.04 7.05
N ILE A 4 14.55 -6.29 8.02
CA ILE A 4 14.55 -7.49 8.86
C ILE A 4 13.22 -8.23 8.63
N SER A 5 13.29 -9.56 8.46
CA SER A 5 12.08 -10.38 8.35
C SER A 5 11.18 -10.23 9.59
N PRO A 6 9.86 -10.34 9.46
CA PRO A 6 8.93 -10.15 10.59
C PRO A 6 9.25 -11.04 11.81
N ASP A 7 9.78 -12.26 11.59
CA ASP A 7 10.21 -13.16 12.68
C ASP A 7 11.59 -12.85 13.27
N GLY A 8 12.29 -11.83 12.75
CA GLY A 8 13.60 -11.39 13.21
C GLY A 8 14.77 -12.33 12.90
N LYS A 9 14.60 -13.33 12.01
CA LYS A 9 15.64 -14.34 11.75
C LYS A 9 16.52 -14.02 10.55
N HIS A 10 16.03 -13.18 9.61
CA HIS A 10 16.74 -12.85 8.40
C HIS A 10 16.93 -11.35 8.26
N ILE A 11 18.00 -10.96 7.61
CA ILE A 11 18.28 -9.61 7.17
C ILE A 11 18.35 -9.63 5.64
N SER A 12 17.57 -8.77 5.00
CA SER A 12 17.70 -8.47 3.58
C SER A 12 18.41 -7.14 3.36
N TYR A 13 19.12 -7.00 2.27
CA TYR A 13 19.81 -5.74 1.92
C TYR A 13 20.04 -5.65 0.41
N LEU A 14 20.19 -4.41 -0.06
CA LEU A 14 20.56 -4.14 -1.45
C LEU A 14 22.08 -4.10 -1.60
N ALA A 15 22.60 -4.84 -2.58
CA ALA A 15 24.00 -4.79 -2.98
C ALA A 15 24.15 -4.93 -4.50
N PRO A 16 25.25 -4.41 -5.08
CA PRO A 16 25.44 -4.44 -6.53
C PRO A 16 25.76 -5.86 -7.03
N TYR A 17 25.07 -6.25 -8.10
CA TYR A 17 25.39 -7.37 -8.95
C TYR A 17 25.45 -6.88 -10.39
N LYS A 18 26.57 -7.08 -11.10
CA LYS A 18 26.80 -6.57 -12.48
C LYS A 18 26.40 -5.07 -12.66
N SER A 19 26.74 -4.26 -11.68
CA SER A 19 26.43 -2.82 -11.64
C SER A 19 24.95 -2.45 -11.47
N ARG A 20 24.10 -3.41 -11.04
CA ARG A 20 22.69 -3.17 -10.68
C ARG A 20 22.44 -3.56 -9.24
N MET A 21 21.57 -2.79 -8.57
CA MET A 21 21.18 -3.11 -7.20
C MET A 21 20.25 -4.32 -7.19
N ASN A 22 20.60 -5.29 -6.37
CA ASN A 22 19.89 -6.56 -6.21
C ASN A 22 19.71 -6.88 -4.73
N ILE A 23 18.73 -7.73 -4.42
CA ILE A 23 18.42 -8.16 -3.07
C ILE A 23 19.28 -9.35 -2.68
N TYR A 24 19.85 -9.27 -1.49
CA TYR A 24 20.57 -10.34 -0.80
C TYR A 24 19.89 -10.61 0.54
N VAL A 25 19.94 -11.85 0.98
CA VAL A 25 19.41 -12.29 2.27
C VAL A 25 20.53 -13.00 3.05
N THR A 26 20.56 -12.81 4.36
CA THR A 26 21.44 -13.51 5.28
C THR A 26 20.70 -13.80 6.60
N GLY A 27 21.19 -14.74 7.39
CA GLY A 27 20.72 -14.92 8.75
C GLY A 27 21.03 -13.72 9.63
N ILE A 28 20.36 -13.58 10.77
CA ILE A 28 20.59 -12.50 11.74
C ILE A 28 22.03 -12.51 12.32
N ASP A 29 22.70 -13.62 12.25
CA ASP A 29 24.11 -13.81 12.61
C ASP A 29 25.10 -13.36 11.51
N LEU A 30 24.57 -12.84 10.39
CA LEU A 30 25.30 -12.44 9.19
C LEU A 30 26.08 -13.57 8.52
N ALA A 31 25.74 -14.83 8.79
CA ALA A 31 26.34 -15.99 8.16
C ALA A 31 25.65 -16.29 6.81
N GLU A 32 26.47 -16.74 5.85
CA GLU A 32 26.03 -17.27 4.54
C GLU A 32 25.09 -16.34 3.75
N PRO A 33 25.50 -15.09 3.46
CA PRO A 33 24.70 -14.22 2.61
C PRO A 33 24.54 -14.82 1.20
N HIS A 34 23.32 -14.78 0.67
CA HIS A 34 23.04 -15.24 -0.69
C HIS A 34 22.19 -14.24 -1.45
N GLN A 35 22.35 -14.25 -2.77
CA GLN A 35 21.61 -13.37 -3.67
C GLN A 35 20.26 -13.99 -4.02
N VAL A 36 19.18 -13.21 -3.94
CA VAL A 36 17.80 -13.69 -4.24
C VAL A 36 17.22 -13.09 -5.51
N THR A 37 17.76 -11.95 -6.00
CA THR A 37 17.39 -11.38 -7.30
C THR A 37 18.61 -11.25 -8.21
N PHE A 38 18.44 -11.36 -9.54
CA PHE A 38 19.54 -11.40 -10.51
C PHE A 38 19.29 -10.42 -11.67
N GLU A 39 18.86 -9.20 -11.33
CA GLU A 39 18.57 -8.16 -12.31
C GLU A 39 19.87 -7.60 -12.89
N GLU A 40 19.94 -7.51 -14.24
CA GLU A 40 21.13 -7.05 -14.96
C GLU A 40 20.87 -5.72 -15.71
N ASP A 41 19.63 -5.45 -16.07
CA ASP A 41 19.25 -4.29 -16.88
C ASP A 41 18.82 -3.09 -16.03
N ARG A 42 18.07 -3.33 -14.95
CA ARG A 42 17.50 -2.31 -14.07
C ARG A 42 17.81 -2.61 -12.61
N ASP A 43 17.87 -1.55 -11.81
CA ASP A 43 17.97 -1.68 -10.36
C ASP A 43 16.64 -2.17 -9.77
N VAL A 44 16.69 -2.91 -8.68
CA VAL A 44 15.57 -3.06 -7.77
C VAL A 44 15.38 -1.72 -7.05
N GLU A 45 14.27 -1.04 -7.30
CA GLU A 45 14.03 0.31 -6.78
C GLU A 45 13.60 0.32 -5.30
N GLY A 46 12.84 -0.67 -4.88
CA GLY A 46 12.42 -0.82 -3.50
C GLY A 46 11.97 -2.25 -3.24
N TYR A 47 12.08 -2.69 -2.00
CA TYR A 47 11.64 -4.00 -1.58
C TYR A 47 11.16 -3.97 -0.13
N MET A 48 10.41 -4.99 0.28
CA MET A 48 9.90 -5.20 1.62
C MET A 48 9.64 -6.69 1.88
N TRP A 49 9.62 -7.10 3.12
CA TRP A 49 9.10 -8.40 3.52
C TRP A 49 7.57 -8.36 3.56
N ALA A 50 6.91 -9.26 2.82
CA ALA A 50 5.47 -9.45 2.95
C ALA A 50 5.12 -10.43 4.08
N ASN A 51 6.02 -11.34 4.40
CA ASN A 51 5.94 -12.28 5.52
C ASN A 51 7.35 -12.86 5.81
N ASN A 52 7.45 -13.87 6.67
CA ASN A 52 8.74 -14.45 7.09
C ASN A 52 9.56 -15.09 5.96
N ASN A 53 8.96 -15.35 4.81
CA ASN A 53 9.60 -16.01 3.67
C ASN A 53 9.51 -15.25 2.36
N ARG A 54 8.53 -14.34 2.20
CA ARG A 54 8.25 -13.67 0.93
C ARG A 54 8.74 -12.24 0.92
N ILE A 55 9.57 -11.90 -0.06
CA ILE A 55 10.04 -10.54 -0.33
C ILE A 55 9.33 -10.03 -1.57
N LEU A 56 8.75 -8.84 -1.48
CA LEU A 56 8.18 -8.09 -2.60
C LEU A 56 9.15 -7.03 -3.04
N PHE A 57 9.19 -6.75 -4.34
CA PHE A 57 10.02 -5.68 -4.88
C PHE A 57 9.43 -5.07 -6.13
N MET A 58 9.83 -3.82 -6.39
CA MET A 58 9.38 -3.05 -7.52
C MET A 58 10.52 -2.87 -8.53
N LYS A 59 10.21 -3.02 -9.81
CA LYS A 59 11.09 -2.62 -10.91
C LYS A 59 10.28 -2.22 -12.12
N ASP A 60 10.85 -1.36 -12.95
CA ASP A 60 10.31 -1.00 -14.26
C ASP A 60 10.92 -1.87 -15.38
N ASP A 61 10.37 -1.78 -16.57
CA ASP A 61 10.86 -2.48 -17.75
C ASP A 61 11.52 -1.46 -18.71
N GLY A 62 12.84 -1.57 -18.85
CA GLY A 62 13.61 -0.75 -19.80
C GLY A 62 13.65 0.75 -19.52
N GLY A 63 13.29 1.22 -18.33
CA GLY A 63 13.31 2.63 -17.96
C GLY A 63 12.02 3.39 -18.30
N ASP A 64 10.90 2.69 -18.46
CA ASP A 64 9.61 3.28 -18.81
C ASP A 64 8.85 3.88 -17.60
N GLU A 65 9.42 3.73 -16.37
CA GLU A 65 8.86 4.20 -15.12
C GLU A 65 7.45 3.61 -14.79
N ASN A 66 7.06 2.55 -15.49
CA ASN A 66 5.86 1.79 -15.18
C ASN A 66 6.24 0.64 -14.22
N PHE A 67 6.40 0.98 -12.95
CA PHE A 67 6.83 0.04 -11.93
C PHE A 67 5.83 -1.10 -11.76
N GLN A 68 6.36 -2.31 -11.78
CA GLN A 68 5.64 -3.57 -11.64
C GLN A 68 6.05 -4.24 -10.33
N LEU A 69 5.10 -4.97 -9.73
CA LEU A 69 5.32 -5.72 -8.50
C LEU A 69 5.77 -7.14 -8.81
N TYR A 70 6.85 -7.55 -8.16
CA TYR A 70 7.42 -8.89 -8.19
C TYR A 70 7.53 -9.45 -6.79
N GLY A 71 7.65 -10.76 -6.67
CA GLY A 71 7.96 -11.41 -5.41
C GLY A 71 8.97 -12.53 -5.61
N VAL A 72 9.78 -12.79 -4.57
CA VAL A 72 10.75 -13.87 -4.50
C VAL A 72 10.79 -14.41 -3.06
N ASP A 73 11.01 -15.69 -2.89
CA ASP A 73 11.19 -16.26 -1.57
C ASP A 73 12.59 -15.96 -1.01
N ALA A 74 12.72 -15.96 0.30
CA ALA A 74 13.95 -15.62 1.00
C ALA A 74 15.15 -16.49 0.61
N ASP A 75 14.91 -17.69 0.11
CA ASP A 75 15.94 -18.59 -0.43
C ASP A 75 16.25 -18.39 -1.92
N GLY A 76 15.61 -17.41 -2.56
CA GLY A 76 15.73 -17.09 -3.99
C GLY A 76 14.81 -17.91 -4.90
N SER A 77 14.01 -18.81 -4.36
CA SER A 77 13.03 -19.58 -5.12
C SER A 77 11.75 -18.77 -5.41
N ASP A 78 10.88 -19.34 -6.24
CA ASP A 78 9.54 -18.81 -6.58
C ASP A 78 9.52 -17.32 -7.01
N MET A 79 10.51 -16.92 -7.80
CA MET A 79 10.50 -15.61 -8.44
C MET A 79 9.32 -15.50 -9.39
N ARG A 80 8.40 -14.54 -9.14
CA ARG A 80 7.24 -14.34 -10.01
C ARG A 80 6.84 -12.86 -10.12
N PRO A 81 6.36 -12.43 -11.29
CA PRO A 81 5.68 -11.14 -11.43
C PRO A 81 4.24 -11.25 -10.92
N TYR A 82 3.78 -10.27 -10.14
CA TYR A 82 2.37 -10.11 -9.77
C TYR A 82 1.60 -9.20 -10.73
N THR A 83 2.24 -8.14 -11.23
CA THR A 83 1.57 -7.12 -12.06
C THR A 83 2.29 -6.84 -13.39
N LYS A 84 2.82 -7.85 -14.06
CA LYS A 84 3.53 -7.67 -15.34
C LYS A 84 2.59 -7.33 -16.49
N MET A 85 2.22 -6.06 -16.61
CA MET A 85 1.30 -5.53 -17.61
C MET A 85 1.91 -4.32 -18.31
N LYS A 86 2.05 -4.37 -19.63
CA LYS A 86 2.68 -3.29 -20.42
C LYS A 86 1.91 -1.97 -20.28
N GLY A 87 2.64 -0.90 -19.91
CA GLY A 87 2.09 0.45 -19.76
C GLY A 87 1.20 0.64 -18.53
N VAL A 88 1.16 -0.35 -17.64
CA VAL A 88 0.45 -0.27 -16.37
C VAL A 88 1.45 0.05 -15.27
N ARG A 89 1.06 0.92 -14.36
CA ARG A 89 1.81 1.25 -13.14
C ARG A 89 1.11 0.66 -11.93
N THR A 90 1.91 0.17 -11.00
CA THR A 90 1.44 -0.40 -9.74
C THR A 90 2.06 0.34 -8.57
N HIS A 91 1.27 0.58 -7.51
CA HIS A 91 1.73 1.06 -6.22
C HIS A 91 1.26 0.08 -5.12
N ILE A 92 2.04 -0.08 -4.07
CA ILE A 92 1.58 -0.76 -2.86
C ILE A 92 0.73 0.25 -2.09
N LEU A 93 -0.48 -0.13 -1.75
CA LEU A 93 -1.44 0.68 -1.00
C LEU A 93 -1.34 0.39 0.49
N ASP A 94 -1.29 -0.90 0.85
CA ASP A 94 -1.18 -1.38 2.22
C ASP A 94 -0.52 -2.77 2.21
N ASP A 95 0.49 -2.97 3.01
CA ASP A 95 1.23 -4.23 3.10
C ASP A 95 0.55 -5.27 3.99
N LEU A 96 -0.49 -4.87 4.73
CA LEU A 96 -1.30 -5.74 5.59
C LEU A 96 -0.43 -6.57 6.54
N GLU A 97 0.44 -5.94 7.34
CA GLU A 97 1.44 -6.57 8.23
C GLU A 97 0.93 -7.77 9.04
N GLU A 98 -0.36 -7.79 9.39
CA GLU A 98 -1.01 -8.87 10.17
C GLU A 98 -1.57 -10.01 9.28
N ILE A 99 -1.44 -9.91 7.93
CA ILE A 99 -2.05 -10.85 6.97
C ILE A 99 -0.99 -11.37 6.00
N ASP A 100 -0.39 -12.51 6.30
CA ASP A 100 0.80 -13.06 5.61
C ASP A 100 0.69 -13.24 4.09
N ASP A 101 -0.51 -13.46 3.57
CA ASP A 101 -0.71 -13.91 2.19
C ASP A 101 -1.42 -12.91 1.28
N GLU A 102 -1.69 -11.73 1.76
CA GLU A 102 -2.40 -10.68 1.00
C GLU A 102 -1.74 -9.31 1.20
N ILE A 103 -1.83 -8.47 0.17
CA ILE A 103 -1.54 -7.03 0.25
C ILE A 103 -2.58 -6.26 -0.55
N LEU A 104 -2.70 -4.98 -0.29
CA LEU A 104 -3.44 -4.08 -1.15
C LEU A 104 -2.49 -3.33 -2.08
N ILE A 105 -2.87 -3.30 -3.34
CA ILE A 105 -2.16 -2.54 -4.37
C ILE A 105 -3.15 -1.64 -5.12
N GLU A 106 -2.64 -0.64 -5.78
CA GLU A 106 -3.42 0.10 -6.77
C GLU A 106 -2.74 0.06 -8.12
N THR A 107 -3.54 -0.06 -9.18
CA THR A 107 -3.04 -0.10 -10.56
C THR A 107 -3.92 0.74 -11.48
N ASN A 108 -3.29 1.28 -12.54
CA ASN A 108 -3.98 2.04 -13.58
C ASN A 108 -4.36 1.17 -14.80
N GLN A 109 -4.57 -0.14 -14.61
CA GLN A 109 -4.83 -1.07 -15.72
C GLN A 109 -6.16 -0.81 -16.45
N ARG A 110 -7.19 -0.31 -15.76
CA ARG A 110 -8.49 0.03 -16.34
C ARG A 110 -8.43 1.33 -17.16
N ASN A 111 -7.72 2.32 -16.64
CA ASN A 111 -7.55 3.63 -17.25
C ASN A 111 -6.16 4.19 -16.90
N PRO A 112 -5.32 4.58 -17.87
CA PRO A 112 -3.95 5.03 -17.63
C PRO A 112 -3.79 6.22 -16.65
N GLU A 113 -4.86 6.99 -16.44
CA GLU A 113 -4.87 8.16 -15.57
C GLU A 113 -5.48 7.90 -14.18
N ILE A 114 -6.06 6.69 -13.95
CA ILE A 114 -6.83 6.39 -12.75
C ILE A 114 -6.32 5.11 -12.11
N PHE A 115 -6.04 5.16 -10.82
CA PHE A 115 -5.62 4.01 -10.04
C PHE A 115 -6.82 3.45 -9.26
N ASP A 116 -7.07 2.16 -9.47
CA ASP A 116 -8.07 1.40 -8.74
C ASP A 116 -7.39 0.51 -7.71
N PRO A 117 -7.97 0.35 -6.49
CA PRO A 117 -7.44 -0.52 -5.44
C PRO A 117 -7.82 -1.98 -5.68
N TYR A 118 -6.85 -2.86 -5.48
CA TYR A 118 -6.99 -4.32 -5.58
C TYR A 118 -6.43 -5.00 -4.35
N ARG A 119 -7.07 -6.08 -3.93
CA ARG A 119 -6.50 -7.10 -3.05
C ARG A 119 -5.74 -8.09 -3.90
N LEU A 120 -4.47 -8.29 -3.61
CA LEU A 120 -3.60 -9.26 -4.26
C LEU A 120 -3.33 -10.41 -3.31
N ASN A 121 -3.68 -11.63 -3.71
CA ASN A 121 -3.28 -12.84 -3.01
C ASN A 121 -1.87 -13.25 -3.44
N LEU A 122 -0.93 -13.27 -2.50
CA LEU A 122 0.49 -13.53 -2.77
C LEU A 122 0.80 -15.01 -3.12
N LYS A 123 -0.06 -15.95 -2.73
CA LYS A 123 0.08 -17.37 -3.09
C LYS A 123 -0.40 -17.66 -4.49
N THR A 124 -1.56 -17.15 -4.84
CA THR A 124 -2.21 -17.46 -6.13
C THR A 124 -1.90 -16.45 -7.23
N GLY A 125 -1.56 -15.20 -6.86
CA GLY A 125 -1.42 -14.07 -7.78
C GLY A 125 -2.78 -13.49 -8.22
N GLU A 126 -3.88 -13.94 -7.61
CA GLU A 126 -5.21 -13.43 -7.93
C GLU A 126 -5.38 -11.99 -7.42
N MET A 127 -5.93 -11.14 -8.26
CA MET A 127 -6.23 -9.75 -7.97
C MET A 127 -7.75 -9.53 -7.96
N THR A 128 -8.29 -9.08 -6.84
CA THR A 128 -9.71 -8.73 -6.69
C THR A 128 -9.86 -7.23 -6.54
N MET A 129 -10.60 -6.58 -7.44
CA MET A 129 -10.88 -5.14 -7.34
C MET A 129 -11.74 -4.85 -6.11
N LEU A 130 -11.33 -3.90 -5.28
CA LEU A 130 -12.03 -3.51 -4.05
C LEU A 130 -13.00 -2.35 -4.25
N ALA A 131 -12.69 -1.47 -5.19
CA ALA A 131 -13.52 -0.35 -5.58
C ALA A 131 -13.11 0.16 -6.97
N GLU A 132 -14.03 0.78 -7.69
CA GLU A 132 -13.71 1.54 -8.88
C GLU A 132 -13.49 3.01 -8.49
N ASN A 133 -12.33 3.56 -8.86
CA ASN A 133 -12.06 4.99 -8.69
C ASN A 133 -12.75 5.75 -9.84
N PRO A 134 -13.70 6.65 -9.58
CA PRO A 134 -14.35 7.44 -10.62
C PRO A 134 -13.44 8.52 -11.23
N GLY A 135 -12.18 8.62 -10.78
CA GLY A 135 -11.17 9.55 -11.28
C GLY A 135 -10.89 10.73 -10.34
N ASN A 136 -11.54 10.80 -9.20
CA ASN A 136 -11.34 11.87 -8.22
C ASN A 136 -10.92 11.38 -6.83
N ILE A 137 -10.80 10.08 -6.61
CA ILE A 137 -10.24 9.55 -5.36
C ILE A 137 -8.72 9.71 -5.38
N GLN A 138 -8.19 10.29 -4.31
CA GLN A 138 -6.76 10.59 -4.17
C GLN A 138 -6.06 9.69 -3.14
N ALA A 139 -6.81 9.12 -2.20
CA ALA A 139 -6.26 8.24 -1.19
C ALA A 139 -7.31 7.26 -0.68
N TRP A 140 -6.82 6.14 -0.18
CA TRP A 140 -7.58 5.06 0.42
C TRP A 140 -7.00 4.72 1.78
N MET A 141 -7.83 4.17 2.67
CA MET A 141 -7.38 3.73 3.98
C MET A 141 -8.11 2.46 4.41
N THR A 142 -7.34 1.53 4.95
CA THR A 142 -7.80 0.25 5.51
C THR A 142 -8.02 0.34 7.01
N ASP A 143 -8.78 -0.60 7.53
CA ASP A 143 -8.81 -0.91 8.97
C ASP A 143 -7.79 -2.01 9.31
N HIS A 144 -7.68 -2.38 10.59
CA HIS A 144 -6.73 -3.40 11.05
C HIS A 144 -7.02 -4.82 10.55
N ASP A 145 -8.23 -5.07 10.04
CA ASP A 145 -8.57 -6.33 9.37
C ASP A 145 -8.24 -6.29 7.86
N GLY A 146 -7.54 -5.26 7.42
CA GLY A 146 -7.18 -5.05 6.01
C GLY A 146 -8.37 -4.75 5.10
N LYS A 147 -9.49 -4.25 5.65
CA LYS A 147 -10.67 -3.86 4.88
C LYS A 147 -10.56 -2.41 4.46
N LEU A 148 -10.79 -2.14 3.17
CA LEU A 148 -10.76 -0.79 2.60
C LEU A 148 -12.02 -0.03 3.04
N ARG A 149 -11.89 0.90 4.00
CA ARG A 149 -13.02 1.53 4.71
C ARG A 149 -13.19 3.02 4.44
N ILE A 150 -12.11 3.76 4.19
CA ILE A 150 -12.13 5.21 3.96
C ILE A 150 -11.51 5.52 2.61
N ALA A 151 -12.06 6.53 1.94
CA ALA A 151 -11.49 7.13 0.75
C ALA A 151 -11.55 8.65 0.84
N TYR A 152 -10.62 9.32 0.16
CA TYR A 152 -10.60 10.77 0.05
C TYR A 152 -10.73 11.18 -1.41
N SER A 153 -11.71 12.01 -1.72
CA SER A 153 -11.93 12.52 -3.06
C SER A 153 -11.75 14.04 -3.14
N ILE A 154 -11.33 14.51 -4.30
CA ILE A 154 -11.37 15.95 -4.63
C ILE A 154 -12.64 16.23 -5.41
N VAL A 155 -13.42 17.21 -4.93
CA VAL A 155 -14.65 17.68 -5.57
C VAL A 155 -14.54 19.15 -5.93
N ASP A 156 -15.17 19.55 -7.03
CA ASP A 156 -15.10 20.93 -7.57
C ASP A 156 -13.67 21.46 -7.75
N GLY A 157 -12.70 20.55 -7.92
CA GLY A 157 -11.29 20.85 -8.15
C GLY A 157 -10.51 21.38 -6.95
N VAL A 158 -11.14 21.63 -5.79
CA VAL A 158 -10.50 22.26 -4.62
C VAL A 158 -10.98 21.75 -3.26
N ASN A 159 -12.18 21.21 -3.17
CA ASN A 159 -12.75 20.74 -1.92
C ASN A 159 -12.45 19.23 -1.76
N GLN A 160 -12.25 18.82 -0.53
CA GLN A 160 -12.04 17.40 -0.20
C GLN A 160 -13.31 16.82 0.40
N GLU A 161 -13.60 15.57 0.06
CA GLU A 161 -14.61 14.76 0.75
C GLU A 161 -13.96 13.52 1.32
N MET A 162 -14.24 13.23 2.59
CA MET A 162 -14.01 11.92 3.18
C MET A 162 -15.23 11.05 2.92
N LEU A 163 -14.97 9.88 2.34
CA LEU A 163 -15.98 8.88 2.04
C LEU A 163 -15.73 7.68 2.97
N TYR A 164 -16.80 7.01 3.36
CA TYR A 164 -16.74 5.87 4.27
C TYR A 164 -17.71 4.78 3.83
N ARG A 165 -17.38 3.53 4.16
CA ARG A 165 -18.27 2.36 4.09
C ARG A 165 -18.07 1.46 5.30
N ASP A 166 -19.12 0.78 5.75
CA ASP A 166 -19.06 -0.13 6.90
C ASP A 166 -18.47 -1.51 6.55
N SER A 167 -18.54 -1.90 5.27
CA SER A 167 -17.94 -3.14 4.76
C SER A 167 -17.54 -3.01 3.29
N GLU A 168 -16.74 -3.96 2.78
CA GLU A 168 -16.34 -3.99 1.37
C GLU A 168 -17.48 -4.37 0.42
N ASP A 169 -18.60 -4.87 0.95
CA ASP A 169 -19.82 -5.17 0.18
C ASP A 169 -20.72 -3.95 -0.04
N GLU A 170 -20.37 -2.81 0.56
CA GLU A 170 -21.12 -1.56 0.47
C GLU A 170 -20.41 -0.53 -0.41
N ASP A 171 -21.19 0.36 -1.01
CA ASP A 171 -20.65 1.52 -1.71
C ASP A 171 -20.12 2.57 -0.72
N PHE A 172 -19.08 3.29 -1.14
CA PHE A 172 -18.61 4.46 -0.41
C PHE A 172 -19.66 5.57 -0.42
N ARG A 173 -19.92 6.16 0.76
CA ARG A 173 -20.79 7.34 0.92
C ARG A 173 -20.00 8.53 1.46
N PRO A 174 -20.27 9.76 0.98
CA PRO A 174 -19.65 10.96 1.53
C PRO A 174 -20.11 11.16 2.98
N VAL A 175 -19.17 11.46 3.86
CA VAL A 175 -19.40 11.71 5.29
C VAL A 175 -19.21 13.17 5.63
N ILE A 176 -18.13 13.76 5.16
CA ILE A 176 -17.85 15.17 5.38
C ILE A 176 -17.15 15.78 4.17
N ARG A 177 -17.49 17.03 3.89
CA ARG A 177 -16.83 17.85 2.89
C ARG A 177 -16.16 19.02 3.56
N THR A 178 -14.89 19.22 3.25
CA THR A 178 -14.08 20.33 3.74
C THR A 178 -13.70 21.27 2.60
N SER A 179 -13.53 22.55 2.93
CA SER A 179 -12.96 23.53 2.01
C SER A 179 -11.43 23.41 2.02
N PHE A 180 -10.75 24.07 1.08
CA PHE A 180 -9.27 24.11 1.06
C PHE A 180 -8.62 24.70 2.33
N LYS A 181 -9.40 25.29 3.23
CA LYS A 181 -8.93 25.85 4.51
C LYS A 181 -9.06 24.89 5.68
N GLU A 182 -9.82 23.85 5.49
CA GLU A 182 -10.16 22.88 6.51
C GLU A 182 -9.68 21.50 6.06
N ASP A 183 -9.22 20.71 6.99
CA ASP A 183 -8.73 19.36 6.75
C ASP A 183 -9.33 18.37 7.74
N VAL A 184 -9.61 17.18 7.26
CA VAL A 184 -9.94 16.00 8.05
C VAL A 184 -9.17 14.82 7.47
N SER A 185 -8.12 14.41 8.14
CA SER A 185 -7.26 13.30 7.72
C SER A 185 -7.25 12.19 8.77
N ALA A 186 -7.97 11.11 8.53
CA ALA A 186 -7.87 9.89 9.32
C ALA A 186 -6.45 9.34 9.20
N ILE A 187 -5.87 8.90 10.32
CA ILE A 187 -4.51 8.37 10.39
C ILE A 187 -4.52 6.86 10.58
N VAL A 188 -5.33 6.38 11.52
CA VAL A 188 -5.41 4.97 11.89
C VAL A 188 -6.75 4.68 12.55
N PHE A 189 -7.30 3.51 12.31
CA PHE A 189 -8.46 3.02 13.07
C PHE A 189 -8.08 2.72 14.52
N THR A 190 -9.06 2.78 15.43
CA THR A 190 -8.90 2.20 16.77
C THR A 190 -8.78 0.69 16.67
N ALA A 191 -8.16 0.05 17.65
CA ALA A 191 -7.92 -1.40 17.65
C ALA A 191 -9.20 -2.26 17.48
N ASP A 192 -10.38 -1.70 17.74
CA ASP A 192 -11.68 -2.36 17.54
C ASP A 192 -12.35 -2.00 16.19
N ASN A 193 -11.64 -1.29 15.31
CA ASN A 193 -12.08 -0.84 13.99
C ASN A 193 -13.38 0.00 13.97
N LYS A 194 -13.75 0.65 15.11
CA LYS A 194 -14.99 1.42 15.18
C LYS A 194 -14.82 2.90 14.95
N ASN A 195 -13.72 3.46 15.44
CA ASN A 195 -13.40 4.88 15.31
C ASN A 195 -12.03 5.05 14.66
N VAL A 196 -11.69 6.29 14.34
CA VAL A 196 -10.37 6.65 13.81
C VAL A 196 -9.73 7.74 14.64
N TYR A 197 -8.43 7.69 14.77
CA TYR A 197 -7.65 8.87 15.13
C TYR A 197 -7.47 9.70 13.86
N ALA A 198 -7.82 10.98 13.95
CA ALA A 198 -7.73 11.90 12.82
C ALA A 198 -7.03 13.19 13.21
N ILE A 199 -6.35 13.81 12.26
CA ILE A 199 -5.90 15.19 12.38
C ILE A 199 -6.92 16.07 11.68
N THR A 200 -7.39 17.12 12.38
CA THR A 200 -8.36 18.04 11.83
C THR A 200 -8.20 19.44 12.41
N ASN A 201 -8.52 20.46 11.60
CA ASN A 201 -8.69 21.86 12.04
C ASN A 201 -10.13 22.34 11.93
N LEU A 202 -11.11 21.45 11.82
CA LEU A 202 -12.52 21.83 11.79
C LEU A 202 -12.90 22.66 13.02
N GLY A 203 -13.46 23.85 12.78
CA GLY A 203 -13.91 24.77 13.82
C GLY A 203 -12.80 25.35 14.71
N ARG A 204 -11.53 25.27 14.31
CA ARG A 204 -10.37 25.74 15.06
C ARG A 204 -9.26 26.30 14.16
N ASP A 205 -8.37 27.12 14.71
CA ASP A 205 -7.24 27.74 13.97
C ASP A 205 -6.09 26.78 13.71
N LYS A 206 -5.93 25.75 14.54
CA LYS A 206 -4.81 24.79 14.46
C LYS A 206 -5.34 23.40 14.44
N SER A 207 -4.65 22.55 13.68
CA SER A 207 -4.92 21.11 13.66
C SER A 207 -4.71 20.48 15.04
N ALA A 208 -5.57 19.55 15.37
CA ALA A 208 -5.50 18.72 16.57
C ALA A 208 -5.68 17.26 16.19
N LEU A 209 -5.08 16.37 16.98
CA LEU A 209 -5.38 14.96 16.96
C LEU A 209 -6.68 14.72 17.73
N VAL A 210 -7.63 14.06 17.10
CA VAL A 210 -8.94 13.79 17.67
C VAL A 210 -9.32 12.33 17.52
N LEU A 211 -10.20 11.82 18.37
CA LEU A 211 -10.91 10.59 18.16
C LEU A 211 -12.21 10.92 17.41
N MET A 212 -12.46 10.27 16.28
CA MET A 212 -13.58 10.57 15.39
C MET A 212 -14.36 9.32 15.00
N ASN A 213 -15.67 9.43 14.93
CA ASN A 213 -16.50 8.41 14.30
C ASN A 213 -16.40 8.54 12.77
N PRO A 214 -15.85 7.56 12.04
CA PRO A 214 -15.65 7.68 10.60
C PRO A 214 -16.95 7.67 9.79
N ALA A 215 -18.05 7.14 10.35
CA ALA A 215 -19.34 7.08 9.67
C ALA A 215 -20.12 8.41 9.71
N THR A 216 -19.78 9.30 10.64
CA THR A 216 -20.49 10.58 10.85
C THR A 216 -19.59 11.81 10.85
N ALA A 217 -18.26 11.61 10.91
CA ALA A 217 -17.23 12.62 11.17
C ALA A 217 -17.43 13.39 12.49
N GLU A 218 -18.17 12.82 13.43
CA GLU A 218 -18.34 13.39 14.77
C GLU A 218 -17.06 13.23 15.58
N GLU A 219 -16.53 14.32 16.12
CA GLU A 219 -15.43 14.32 17.06
C GLU A 219 -15.93 13.82 18.42
N LEU A 220 -15.29 12.79 18.95
CA LEU A 220 -15.66 12.15 20.23
C LEU A 220 -14.79 12.63 21.38
N GLU A 221 -13.51 12.88 21.16
CA GLU A 221 -12.51 13.43 22.10
C GLU A 221 -11.40 14.17 21.32
#